data_50cc5d5495ca08b5c6017b682ce22ab2
#
_entry.id   50cc5d5495ca08b5c6017b682ce22ab2
#
_cell.length_a   1.000
_cell.length_b   1.000
_cell.length_c   1.000
_cell.angle_alpha   90.00
_cell.angle_beta   90.00
_cell.angle_gamma   90.00
#
_symmetry.space_group_name_H-M   'P 1'
#
loop_
_entity.id
_entity.type
_entity.pdbx_description
1 polymer ?
#
loop_
_entity_poly.entity_id
_entity_poly.type
_entity_poly.pdbx_seq_one_letter_code
_entity_poly.pdbx_strand_id
1 'polypeptide(L)'
;MAIRTTSNGICTISSPLRLNINTMVNSKAIKVIGEIREFQDNLKYICKAKVLIDFVTSDHSGLSFRVFEALGYEKKLITTNAEVVHYDFYHPDNIFIWDGKNLNGIEEFLDKPYKPIDPKIKQKYSFSNWIKYLLNLKPYTEITLP
;
A
#
# COMPACT_ATOMS: atom_id res chain seq x y z
N MET A 1 0.06 5.20 4.07
CA MET A 1 0.06 6.46 3.34
C MET A 1 -0.69 6.27 2.03
N ALA A 2 -1.69 7.08 1.73
CA ALA A 2 -2.42 6.98 0.47
C ALA A 2 -2.12 8.23 -0.37
N ILE A 3 -1.69 8.03 -1.60
CA ILE A 3 -1.53 9.10 -2.57
C ILE A 3 -2.72 9.04 -3.53
N ARG A 4 -3.42 10.14 -3.65
CA ARG A 4 -4.50 10.31 -4.62
C ARG A 4 -4.04 11.24 -5.71
N THR A 5 -4.03 10.75 -6.95
CA THR A 5 -4.08 11.63 -8.11
C THR A 5 -5.54 11.98 -8.39
N THR A 6 -5.89 13.25 -8.30
CA THR A 6 -7.15 13.76 -8.85
C THR A 6 -6.99 13.97 -10.35
N SER A 7 -8.09 14.13 -11.08
CA SER A 7 -8.09 14.53 -12.49
C SER A 7 -7.24 15.78 -12.80
N ASN A 8 -6.81 16.51 -11.76
CA ASN A 8 -5.94 17.69 -11.83
C ASN A 8 -4.50 17.40 -11.33
N GLY A 9 -4.07 16.16 -11.22
CA GLY A 9 -2.69 15.80 -10.86
C GLY A 9 -2.30 16.04 -9.40
N ILE A 10 -3.25 16.27 -8.48
CA ILE A 10 -2.96 16.51 -7.07
C ILE A 10 -2.78 15.19 -6.34
N CYS A 11 -1.59 14.99 -5.74
CA CYS A 11 -1.26 13.84 -4.91
C CYS A 11 -1.52 14.17 -3.43
N THR A 12 -2.24 13.32 -2.72
CA THR A 12 -2.53 13.52 -1.30
C THR A 12 -1.76 12.49 -0.46
N ILE A 13 -0.95 12.96 0.47
CA ILE A 13 -0.17 12.14 1.38
C ILE A 13 -0.76 12.29 2.79
N SER A 14 -1.21 11.20 3.40
CA SER A 14 -1.58 11.17 4.82
C SER A 14 -0.56 10.33 5.59
N SER A 15 0.16 10.93 6.52
CA SER A 15 1.10 10.24 7.41
C SER A 15 0.94 10.78 8.84
N PRO A 16 0.92 9.89 9.84
CA PRO A 16 0.99 10.31 11.25
C PRO A 16 2.40 10.72 11.68
N LEU A 17 3.43 10.51 10.84
CA LEU A 17 4.80 10.88 11.15
C LEU A 17 4.99 12.40 10.97
N ARG A 18 5.61 13.04 11.96
CA ARG A 18 6.17 14.41 11.86
C ARG A 18 7.34 14.40 10.85
N LEU A 19 7.03 14.24 9.59
CA LEU A 19 7.97 14.59 8.54
C LEU A 19 8.16 16.11 8.61
N ASN A 20 9.41 16.54 8.45
CA ASN A 20 9.72 17.97 8.36
C ASN A 20 9.07 18.51 7.09
N ILE A 21 7.83 18.96 7.22
CA ILE A 21 6.89 19.31 6.14
C ILE A 21 7.44 20.45 5.29
N ASN A 22 8.36 21.24 5.83
CA ASN A 22 8.87 22.46 5.18
C ASN A 22 9.68 22.21 3.90
N THR A 23 10.20 21.00 3.69
CA THR A 23 10.97 20.65 2.48
C THR A 23 10.14 20.02 1.36
N MET A 24 8.92 19.52 1.65
CA MET A 24 8.08 18.85 0.65
C MET A 24 6.95 19.71 0.06
N VAL A 25 6.68 20.88 0.62
CA VAL A 25 5.43 21.63 0.37
C VAL A 25 5.47 22.51 -0.90
N ASN A 26 6.55 22.55 -1.66
CA ASN A 26 6.64 23.42 -2.84
C ASN A 26 6.03 22.83 -4.13
N SER A 27 5.40 21.66 -4.08
CA SER A 27 4.70 21.10 -5.24
C SER A 27 3.20 21.35 -5.15
N LYS A 28 2.63 22.09 -6.09
CA LYS A 28 1.17 22.24 -6.25
C LYS A 28 0.44 20.87 -6.43
N ALA A 29 1.18 19.81 -6.70
CA ALA A 29 0.67 18.47 -6.93
C ALA A 29 0.48 17.64 -5.64
N ILE A 30 1.04 18.07 -4.50
CA ILE A 30 0.98 17.32 -3.24
C ILE A 30 0.16 18.09 -2.23
N LYS A 31 -0.95 17.49 -1.78
CA LYS A 31 -1.72 18.01 -0.66
C LYS A 31 -1.34 17.26 0.63
N VAL A 32 -0.67 17.94 1.54
CA VAL A 32 -0.39 17.41 2.87
C VAL A 32 -1.62 17.61 3.75
N ILE A 33 -2.05 16.55 4.43
CA ILE A 33 -3.18 16.57 5.36
C ILE A 33 -2.61 16.33 6.75
N GLY A 34 -2.66 17.36 7.59
CA GLY A 34 -2.16 17.31 8.97
C GLY A 34 -3.15 16.72 9.99
N GLU A 35 -4.38 16.44 9.58
CA GLU A 35 -5.42 15.93 10.47
C GLU A 35 -5.43 14.40 10.48
N ILE A 36 -5.58 13.83 11.69
CA ILE A 36 -5.83 12.40 11.85
C ILE A 36 -7.26 12.13 11.37
N ARG A 37 -7.39 11.30 10.35
CA ARG A 37 -8.71 10.89 9.82
C ARG A 37 -9.19 9.63 10.49
N GLU A 38 -10.50 9.52 10.63
CA GLU A 38 -11.13 8.27 11.05
C GLU A 38 -10.86 7.15 10.03
N PHE A 39 -10.80 5.92 10.53
CA PHE A 39 -10.51 4.74 9.71
C PHE A 39 -11.47 4.59 8.54
N GLN A 40 -12.77 4.79 8.76
CA GLN A 40 -13.79 4.68 7.71
C GLN A 40 -13.58 5.68 6.57
N ASP A 41 -13.19 6.90 6.89
CA ASP A 41 -12.90 7.91 5.87
C ASP A 41 -11.65 7.55 5.08
N ASN A 42 -10.64 6.98 5.75
CA ASN A 42 -9.45 6.49 5.07
C ASN A 42 -9.78 5.38 4.05
N LEU A 43 -10.68 4.46 4.38
CA LEU A 43 -11.15 3.42 3.46
C LEU A 43 -11.80 4.01 2.19
N LYS A 44 -12.60 5.07 2.32
CA LYS A 44 -13.19 5.75 1.15
C LYS A 44 -12.13 6.30 0.19
N TYR A 45 -11.00 6.79 0.74
CA TYR A 45 -9.88 7.25 -0.08
C TYR A 45 -9.14 6.09 -0.74
N ILE A 46 -8.91 5.00 -0.02
CA ILE A 46 -8.29 3.79 -0.56
C ILE A 46 -9.10 3.25 -1.74
N CYS A 47 -10.43 3.13 -1.58
CA CYS A 47 -11.31 2.64 -2.64
C CYS A 47 -11.23 3.49 -3.92
N LYS A 48 -11.04 4.81 -3.79
CA LYS A 48 -10.95 5.75 -4.91
C LYS A 48 -9.53 5.91 -5.47
N ALA A 49 -8.51 5.44 -4.75
CA ALA A 49 -7.13 5.52 -5.21
C ALA A 49 -6.90 4.50 -6.35
N LYS A 50 -6.09 4.88 -7.34
CA LYS A 50 -5.56 3.97 -8.35
C LYS A 50 -4.31 3.25 -7.84
N VAL A 51 -3.50 3.96 -7.07
CA VAL A 51 -2.20 3.50 -6.56
C VAL A 51 -2.10 3.89 -5.09
N LEU A 52 -1.59 2.99 -4.27
CA LEU A 52 -1.21 3.26 -2.89
C LEU A 52 0.30 3.42 -2.81
N ILE A 53 0.77 4.21 -1.85
CA ILE A 53 2.20 4.34 -1.58
C ILE A 53 2.49 3.96 -0.15
N ASP A 54 3.55 3.20 0.03
CA ASP A 54 4.04 2.73 1.30
C ASP A 54 5.54 3.02 1.41
N PHE A 55 5.93 3.79 2.43
CA PHE A 55 7.32 4.03 2.75
C PHE A 55 7.68 3.30 4.03
N VAL A 56 8.68 2.45 3.95
CA VAL A 56 9.25 1.80 5.14
C VAL A 56 10.04 2.83 5.93
N THR A 57 9.74 2.92 7.21
CA THR A 57 10.61 3.60 8.17
C THR A 57 11.58 2.57 8.74
N SER A 58 12.85 2.96 8.95
CA SER A 58 13.97 2.11 9.33
C SER A 58 13.75 1.23 10.58
N ASP A 59 12.74 1.52 11.37
CA ASP A 59 12.47 0.89 12.66
C ASP A 59 11.52 -0.30 12.60
N HIS A 60 11.01 -0.65 11.42
CA HIS A 60 10.04 -1.72 11.25
C HIS A 60 10.53 -2.80 10.28
N SER A 61 10.67 -4.02 10.81
CA SER A 61 10.79 -5.24 10.01
C SER A 61 9.39 -5.77 9.67
N GLY A 62 9.19 -6.24 8.44
CA GLY A 62 7.92 -6.80 7.97
C GLY A 62 7.10 -5.85 7.10
N LEU A 63 5.94 -6.32 6.67
CA LEU A 63 5.06 -5.59 5.77
C LEU A 63 4.09 -4.70 6.54
N SER A 64 3.86 -3.50 6.00
CA SER A 64 2.88 -2.57 6.55
C SER A 64 1.44 -2.99 6.22
N PHE A 65 0.46 -2.47 6.97
CA PHE A 65 -0.96 -2.64 6.64
C PHE A 65 -1.31 -2.15 5.23
N ARG A 66 -0.56 -1.19 4.70
CA ARG A 66 -0.79 -0.63 3.36
C ARG A 66 -0.62 -1.67 2.25
N VAL A 67 0.29 -2.62 2.43
CA VAL A 67 0.49 -3.74 1.51
C VAL A 67 -0.77 -4.61 1.44
N PHE A 68 -1.32 -4.97 2.61
CA PHE A 68 -2.53 -5.80 2.68
C PHE A 68 -3.79 -5.06 2.23
N GLU A 69 -3.87 -3.75 2.45
CA GLU A 69 -4.92 -2.91 1.88
C GLU A 69 -4.84 -2.89 0.34
N ALA A 70 -3.63 -2.74 -0.22
CA ALA A 70 -3.44 -2.80 -1.68
C ALA A 70 -3.90 -4.14 -2.24
N LEU A 71 -3.52 -5.25 -1.61
CA LEU A 71 -3.94 -6.59 -1.98
C LEU A 71 -5.46 -6.75 -1.90
N GLY A 72 -6.06 -6.36 -0.78
CA GLY A 72 -7.50 -6.54 -0.51
C GLY A 72 -8.39 -5.71 -1.43
N TYR A 73 -7.99 -4.48 -1.73
CA TYR A 73 -8.74 -3.55 -2.58
C TYR A 73 -8.29 -3.56 -4.04
N GLU A 74 -7.42 -4.49 -4.45
CA GLU A 74 -6.90 -4.61 -5.82
C GLU A 74 -6.32 -3.30 -6.33
N LYS A 75 -5.46 -2.68 -5.53
CA LYS A 75 -4.78 -1.44 -5.87
C LYS A 75 -3.33 -1.70 -6.18
N LYS A 76 -2.80 -0.99 -7.16
CA LYS A 76 -1.35 -0.96 -7.36
C LYS A 76 -0.67 -0.37 -6.14
N LEU A 77 0.52 -0.85 -5.85
CA LEU A 77 1.33 -0.41 -4.71
C LEU A 77 2.70 0.05 -5.19
N ILE A 78 3.15 1.19 -4.69
CA ILE A 78 4.56 1.60 -4.76
C ILE A 78 5.09 1.51 -3.34
N THR A 79 6.13 0.72 -3.12
CA THR A 79 6.73 0.55 -1.79
C THR A 79 8.24 0.62 -1.85
N THR A 80 8.85 1.06 -0.75
CA THR A 80 10.30 0.97 -0.54
C THR A 80 10.71 -0.32 0.16
N ASN A 81 9.74 -1.20 0.50
CA ASN A 81 10.01 -2.47 1.16
C ASN A 81 10.25 -3.57 0.13
N ALA A 82 11.52 -3.94 -0.05
CA ALA A 82 11.91 -5.00 -0.97
C ALA A 82 11.49 -6.41 -0.49
N GLU A 83 11.24 -6.61 0.81
CA GLU A 83 10.83 -7.91 1.35
C GLU A 83 9.51 -8.42 0.77
N VAL A 84 8.70 -7.53 0.20
CA VAL A 84 7.42 -7.90 -0.42
C VAL A 84 7.57 -8.92 -1.57
N VAL A 85 8.76 -9.02 -2.20
CA VAL A 85 9.00 -9.97 -3.31
C VAL A 85 8.95 -11.43 -2.88
N HIS A 86 9.16 -11.70 -1.60
CA HIS A 86 9.19 -13.06 -1.06
C HIS A 86 7.78 -13.61 -0.77
N TYR A 87 6.76 -12.78 -0.89
CA TYR A 87 5.38 -13.18 -0.62
C TYR A 87 4.69 -13.72 -1.88
N ASP A 88 3.84 -14.74 -1.70
CA ASP A 88 3.13 -15.42 -2.79
C ASP A 88 2.09 -14.55 -3.53
N PHE A 89 1.73 -13.38 -3.00
CA PHE A 89 0.89 -12.40 -3.67
C PHE A 89 1.69 -11.38 -4.50
N TYR A 90 3.02 -11.42 -4.48
CA TYR A 90 3.82 -10.46 -5.23
C TYR A 90 3.63 -10.64 -6.74
N HIS A 91 3.39 -9.54 -7.44
CA HIS A 91 3.42 -9.45 -8.89
C HIS A 91 4.00 -8.11 -9.32
N PRO A 92 4.98 -8.06 -10.23
CA PRO A 92 5.66 -6.81 -10.62
C PRO A 92 4.73 -5.80 -11.32
N ASP A 93 3.62 -6.23 -11.94
CA ASP A 93 2.63 -5.32 -12.49
C ASP A 93 1.68 -4.73 -11.42
N ASN A 94 1.66 -5.30 -10.21
CA ASN A 94 0.83 -4.84 -9.09
C ASN A 94 1.63 -4.04 -8.06
N ILE A 95 2.92 -4.40 -7.87
CA ILE A 95 3.77 -3.83 -6.82
C ILE A 95 5.07 -3.36 -7.44
N PHE A 96 5.32 -2.06 -7.36
CA PHE A 96 6.55 -1.42 -7.79
C PHE A 96 7.45 -1.17 -6.59
N ILE A 97 8.68 -1.69 -6.62
CA ILE A 97 9.67 -1.45 -5.58
C ILE A 97 10.47 -0.22 -5.97
N TRP A 98 10.34 0.81 -5.15
CA TRP A 98 11.05 2.06 -5.37
C TRP A 98 12.30 2.12 -4.49
N ASP A 99 13.45 2.42 -5.10
CA ASP A 99 14.75 2.57 -4.43
C ASP A 99 14.90 3.88 -3.62
N GLY A 100 13.86 4.73 -3.62
CA GLY A 100 13.87 6.02 -2.95
C GLY A 100 14.61 7.13 -3.70
N LYS A 101 15.17 6.84 -4.89
CA LYS A 101 16.03 7.78 -5.63
C LYS A 101 15.47 8.15 -6.99
N ASN A 102 15.16 7.17 -7.80
CA ASN A 102 14.69 7.40 -9.17
C ASN A 102 13.35 6.71 -9.43
N LEU A 103 12.64 7.17 -10.44
CA LEU A 103 11.33 6.66 -10.83
C LEU A 103 11.37 5.92 -12.18
N ASN A 104 12.54 5.40 -12.56
CA ASN A 104 12.68 4.66 -13.81
C ASN A 104 11.70 3.49 -13.87
N GLY A 105 10.94 3.38 -14.97
CA GLY A 105 9.94 2.33 -15.17
C GLY A 105 8.59 2.55 -14.48
N ILE A 106 8.42 3.65 -13.71
CA ILE A 106 7.16 3.92 -13.02
C ILE A 106 5.99 4.18 -13.98
N GLU A 107 6.24 4.87 -15.09
CA GLU A 107 5.21 5.15 -16.10
C GLU A 107 4.72 3.85 -16.71
N GLU A 108 5.64 2.98 -17.13
CA GLU A 108 5.30 1.66 -17.67
C GLU A 108 4.53 0.82 -16.63
N PHE A 109 4.94 0.86 -15.36
CA PHE A 109 4.22 0.20 -14.29
C PHE A 109 2.80 0.74 -14.14
N LEU A 110 2.61 2.05 -14.18
CA LEU A 110 1.29 2.69 -14.00
C LEU A 110 0.33 2.38 -15.15
N ASP A 111 0.84 2.26 -16.38
CA ASP A 111 0.06 1.99 -17.59
C ASP A 111 -0.41 0.53 -17.69
N LYS A 112 0.33 -0.41 -17.09
CA LYS A 112 -0.08 -1.82 -17.07
C LYS A 112 -1.37 -2.01 -16.27
N PRO A 113 -2.28 -2.91 -16.69
CA PRO A 113 -3.45 -3.25 -15.89
C PRO A 113 -3.04 -4.00 -14.62
N TYR A 114 -3.87 -3.90 -13.58
CA TYR A 114 -3.72 -4.72 -12.38
C TYR A 114 -3.93 -6.21 -12.74
N LYS A 115 -3.04 -7.09 -12.28
CA LYS A 115 -3.14 -8.53 -12.46
C LYS A 115 -3.93 -9.14 -11.30
N PRO A 116 -5.06 -9.80 -11.56
CA PRO A 116 -5.82 -10.46 -10.51
C PRO A 116 -4.95 -11.49 -9.75
N ILE A 117 -5.02 -11.45 -8.44
CA ILE A 117 -4.36 -12.42 -7.55
C ILE A 117 -5.35 -13.54 -7.22
N ASP A 118 -4.86 -14.77 -7.10
CA ASP A 118 -5.69 -15.92 -6.74
C ASP A 118 -6.52 -15.61 -5.47
N PRO A 119 -7.84 -15.81 -5.51
CA PRO A 119 -8.72 -15.57 -4.38
C PRO A 119 -8.28 -16.30 -3.09
N LYS A 120 -7.66 -17.49 -3.22
CA LYS A 120 -7.14 -18.25 -2.07
C LYS A 120 -5.99 -17.51 -1.40
N ILE A 121 -5.09 -16.91 -2.20
CA ILE A 121 -3.98 -16.10 -1.69
C ILE A 121 -4.53 -14.84 -1.02
N LYS A 122 -5.48 -14.15 -1.65
CA LYS A 122 -6.13 -12.97 -1.05
C LYS A 122 -6.81 -13.32 0.29
N GLN A 123 -7.51 -14.47 0.35
CA GLN A 123 -8.16 -14.92 1.56
C GLN A 123 -7.15 -15.25 2.67
N LYS A 124 -6.02 -15.88 2.34
CA LYS A 124 -4.92 -16.19 3.27
C LYS A 124 -4.47 -14.96 4.05
N TYR A 125 -4.35 -13.80 3.37
CA TYR A 125 -3.93 -12.53 3.96
C TYR A 125 -5.08 -11.60 4.38
N SER A 126 -6.32 -12.09 4.36
CA SER A 126 -7.46 -11.29 4.82
C SER A 126 -7.41 -11.09 6.34
N PHE A 127 -7.91 -9.95 6.81
CA PHE A 127 -8.03 -9.68 8.24
C PHE A 127 -8.84 -10.76 8.98
N SER A 128 -9.90 -11.26 8.35
CA SER A 128 -10.72 -12.34 8.92
C SER A 128 -9.92 -13.64 9.11
N ASN A 129 -9.09 -14.03 8.13
CA ASN A 129 -8.23 -15.19 8.26
C ASN A 129 -7.14 -14.97 9.31
N TRP A 130 -6.54 -13.78 9.33
CA TRP A 130 -5.50 -13.42 10.30
C TRP A 130 -6.01 -13.51 11.75
N ILE A 131 -7.19 -12.97 12.05
CA ILE A 131 -7.80 -13.07 13.37
C ILE A 131 -8.10 -14.53 13.75
N LYS A 132 -8.65 -15.30 12.81
CA LYS A 132 -8.95 -16.73 13.06
C LYS A 132 -7.67 -17.52 13.33
N TYR A 133 -6.62 -17.28 12.55
CA TYR A 133 -5.32 -17.89 12.73
C TYR A 133 -4.72 -17.55 14.10
N LEU A 134 -4.69 -16.26 14.46
CA LEU A 134 -4.17 -15.78 15.74
C LEU A 134 -4.90 -16.39 16.95
N LEU A 135 -6.23 -16.50 16.86
CA LEU A 135 -7.08 -17.03 17.93
C LEU A 135 -7.31 -18.55 17.84
N ASN A 136 -6.68 -19.24 16.88
CA ASN A 136 -6.88 -20.67 16.60
C ASN A 136 -8.36 -21.06 16.37
N LEU A 137 -9.12 -20.21 15.70
CA LEU A 137 -10.54 -20.41 15.39
C LEU A 137 -10.70 -21.01 13.98
N LYS A 138 -10.81 -22.32 13.88
CA LYS A 138 -11.00 -23.02 12.59
C LYS A 138 -12.38 -22.72 11.98
N PRO A 139 -12.52 -22.74 10.62
CA PRO A 139 -11.44 -22.95 9.63
C PRO A 139 -10.62 -21.68 9.38
N TYR A 140 -9.33 -21.83 9.23
CA TYR A 140 -8.40 -20.79 8.77
C TYR A 140 -7.33 -21.39 7.84
N THR A 141 -6.73 -20.55 7.03
CA THR A 141 -5.54 -20.90 6.23
C THR A 141 -4.30 -20.45 6.99
N GLU A 142 -3.32 -21.34 7.16
CA GLU A 142 -2.07 -21.00 7.81
C GLU A 142 -1.33 -19.90 7.04
N ILE A 143 -0.78 -18.95 7.80
CA ILE A 143 0.02 -17.85 7.26
C ILE A 143 1.48 -18.22 7.48
N THR A 144 2.10 -18.81 6.46
CA THR A 144 3.54 -19.02 6.45
C THR A 144 4.22 -17.76 5.96
N LEU A 145 5.09 -17.19 6.77
CA LEU A 145 5.96 -16.09 6.36
C LEU A 145 7.13 -16.65 5.54
N PRO A 146 7.63 -15.90 4.54
CA PRO A 146 8.80 -16.29 3.76
C PRO A 146 10.08 -16.34 4.58
#